data_cfe51f90d899d655cd8a441bfcf65569
#
_entry.id   cfe51f90d899d655cd8a441bfcf65569
#
_cell.length_a   1.000
_cell.length_b   1.000
_cell.length_c   1.000
_cell.angle_alpha   90.00
_cell.angle_beta   90.00
_cell.angle_gamma   90.00
#
_symmetry.space_group_name_H-M   'P 1'
#
loop_
_entity.id
_entity.type
_entity.pdbx_description
1 polymer ?
#
loop_
_entity_poly.entity_id
_entity_poly.type
_entity_poly.pdbx_seq_one_letter_code
_entity_poly.pdbx_strand_id
1 'polypeptide(L)'
;YISDYSSDGSMIMLRTLDSGDEVALTEADSRVQYAEPGYLLYVLDGMLVAHPFNAGKGELSGEPMPLADNIGTSAVGLADFSAATDGTLAFRGGESGGRQLQWFDREGRLINQLAEADEFRSYRLSPDGSRVVTAVFDPDAGNVDLWIHDLERGTASRFTFEPGADDGPIWSTDGADVIFQSGSDEGSRLIRKNASGAGAAEVLMTSEGLVFPGALSPDGRHLLYMTNSAETSWDIWSLPLDGSGEAYPLLNSEFVEVRPTFSPDGRWFAYNSSESGRSEVYVRPFPGPGGQWQLSTDGGSEPKWSADGRQIYYIDSGNNLVTVPVTAGATFSAGLPETLFTPPFYPVTQRERYVASADGQRFLILSTASGESVRPTTVVLNWHVGLED
;
A
#
# COMPACT_ATOMS: atom_id res chain seq x y z
N TYR A 1 -20.84 10.16 -11.68
CA TYR A 1 -19.62 9.43 -11.30
C TYR A 1 -18.43 10.38 -11.31
N ILE A 2 -17.34 10.05 -10.64
CA ILE A 2 -16.09 10.81 -10.69
C ILE A 2 -15.25 10.25 -11.84
N SER A 3 -14.80 11.10 -12.75
CA SER A 3 -13.75 10.82 -13.70
C SER A 3 -12.59 11.77 -13.43
N ASP A 4 -11.41 11.22 -13.39
CA ASP A 4 -10.09 11.81 -13.20
C ASP A 4 -9.71 12.26 -11.78
N TYR A 5 -8.80 11.48 -11.21
CA TYR A 5 -7.87 11.88 -10.18
C TYR A 5 -6.66 12.49 -10.89
N SER A 6 -6.69 13.78 -11.16
CA SER A 6 -5.51 14.53 -11.59
C SER A 6 -4.88 15.21 -10.38
N SER A 7 -3.58 15.49 -10.46
CA SER A 7 -2.81 16.24 -9.46
C SER A 7 -3.34 17.67 -9.20
N ASP A 8 -4.30 18.13 -9.99
CA ASP A 8 -4.87 19.50 -9.93
C ASP A 8 -6.27 19.54 -9.29
N GLY A 9 -6.66 18.50 -8.53
CA GLY A 9 -8.00 18.37 -7.92
C GLY A 9 -8.90 17.38 -8.67
N SER A 10 -9.77 16.72 -7.91
CA SER A 10 -10.77 15.80 -8.49
C SER A 10 -12.06 16.54 -8.80
N MET A 11 -12.62 16.31 -9.97
CA MET A 11 -13.84 16.94 -10.42
C MET A 11 -15.01 15.95 -10.40
N ILE A 12 -16.15 16.32 -9.81
CA ILE A 12 -17.38 15.55 -9.94
C ILE A 12 -17.97 15.82 -11.32
N MET A 13 -18.09 14.75 -12.11
CA MET A 13 -18.66 14.78 -13.44
C MET A 13 -20.05 14.14 -13.48
N LEU A 14 -20.98 14.79 -14.12
CA LEU A 14 -22.28 14.21 -14.45
C LEU A 14 -22.28 13.72 -15.90
N ARG A 15 -22.66 12.47 -16.12
CA ARG A 15 -22.82 11.90 -17.45
C ARG A 15 -24.26 11.49 -17.71
N THR A 16 -24.79 11.91 -18.84
CA THR A 16 -26.10 11.47 -19.34
C THR A 16 -25.93 10.17 -20.11
N LEU A 17 -26.56 9.09 -19.66
CA LEU A 17 -26.38 7.76 -20.26
C LEU A 17 -26.87 7.66 -21.69
N ASP A 18 -27.95 8.35 -22.03
CA ASP A 18 -28.57 8.28 -23.35
C ASP A 18 -27.78 9.06 -24.41
N SER A 19 -27.25 10.23 -24.09
CA SER A 19 -26.48 11.08 -25.04
C SER A 19 -24.97 10.92 -24.93
N GLY A 20 -24.48 10.44 -23.78
CA GLY A 20 -23.05 10.37 -23.47
C GLY A 20 -22.43 11.72 -23.09
N ASP A 21 -23.24 12.80 -22.99
CA ASP A 21 -22.75 14.12 -22.61
C ASP A 21 -22.23 14.13 -21.19
N GLU A 22 -21.11 14.85 -20.97
CA GLU A 22 -20.47 15.02 -19.66
C GLU A 22 -20.43 16.50 -19.29
N VAL A 23 -20.77 16.79 -18.03
CA VAL A 23 -20.75 18.14 -17.47
C VAL A 23 -20.00 18.10 -16.14
N ALA A 24 -19.02 18.99 -15.98
CA ALA A 24 -18.34 19.20 -14.71
C ALA A 24 -19.27 19.94 -13.74
N LEU A 25 -19.42 19.41 -12.52
CA LEU A 25 -20.31 19.98 -11.50
C LEU A 25 -19.54 20.82 -10.49
N THR A 26 -18.53 20.24 -9.83
CA THR A 26 -17.75 20.90 -8.77
C THR A 26 -16.50 20.09 -8.44
N GLU A 27 -15.54 20.72 -7.79
CA GLU A 27 -14.34 20.07 -7.23
C GLU A 27 -14.72 19.26 -5.96
N ALA A 28 -13.96 18.18 -5.69
CA ALA A 28 -14.13 17.35 -4.52
C ALA A 28 -12.88 16.53 -4.21
N ASP A 29 -12.61 16.26 -2.92
CA ASP A 29 -11.51 15.41 -2.45
C ASP A 29 -11.90 13.94 -2.37
N SER A 30 -13.16 13.60 -2.66
CA SER A 30 -13.66 12.24 -2.57
C SER A 30 -14.66 11.87 -3.65
N ARG A 31 -14.93 10.58 -3.77
CA ARG A 31 -16.07 10.11 -4.53
C ARG A 31 -17.37 10.71 -4.00
N VAL A 32 -18.30 10.94 -4.92
CA VAL A 32 -19.60 11.50 -4.61
C VAL A 32 -20.63 10.40 -4.36
N GLN A 33 -21.54 10.64 -3.43
CA GLN A 33 -22.75 9.84 -3.23
C GLN A 33 -23.99 10.72 -3.38
N TYR A 34 -24.95 10.32 -4.22
CA TYR A 34 -26.28 10.93 -4.23
C TYR A 34 -27.08 10.44 -3.03
N ALA A 35 -27.74 11.36 -2.36
CA ALA A 35 -28.60 11.08 -1.21
C ALA A 35 -29.93 11.83 -1.31
N GLU A 36 -31.03 11.11 -1.03
CA GLU A 36 -32.35 11.73 -0.93
C GLU A 36 -32.44 12.72 0.26
N PRO A 37 -33.19 13.83 0.14
CA PRO A 37 -34.16 14.13 -0.92
C PRO A 37 -33.62 14.91 -2.12
N GLY A 38 -32.33 15.06 -2.30
CA GLY A 38 -31.74 15.75 -3.44
C GLY A 38 -30.41 16.42 -3.11
N TYR A 39 -29.45 15.66 -2.58
CA TYR A 39 -28.12 16.15 -2.25
C TYR A 39 -27.03 15.27 -2.88
N LEU A 40 -25.91 15.91 -3.22
CA LEU A 40 -24.64 15.22 -3.43
C LEU A 40 -23.80 15.34 -2.15
N LEU A 41 -23.38 14.19 -1.62
CA LEU A 41 -22.48 14.11 -0.48
C LEU A 41 -21.07 13.80 -0.99
N TYR A 42 -20.09 14.59 -0.58
CA TYR A 42 -18.69 14.44 -0.91
C TYR A 42 -17.82 15.15 0.13
N VAL A 43 -16.53 14.88 0.13
CA VAL A 43 -15.57 15.60 0.97
C VAL A 43 -14.96 16.73 0.14
N LEU A 44 -14.87 17.92 0.75
CA LEU A 44 -14.22 19.10 0.23
C LEU A 44 -13.43 19.74 1.37
N ASP A 45 -12.15 20.00 1.17
CA ASP A 45 -11.22 20.53 2.20
C ASP A 45 -11.30 19.76 3.54
N GLY A 46 -11.38 18.42 3.45
CA GLY A 46 -11.48 17.54 4.63
C GLY A 46 -12.84 17.56 5.33
N MET A 47 -13.83 18.30 4.85
CA MET A 47 -15.20 18.35 5.39
C MET A 47 -16.16 17.52 4.56
N LEU A 48 -16.98 16.70 5.19
CA LEU A 48 -18.16 16.11 4.54
C LEU A 48 -19.18 17.20 4.32
N VAL A 49 -19.57 17.41 3.07
CA VAL A 49 -20.55 18.41 2.70
C VAL A 49 -21.77 17.78 2.03
N ALA A 50 -22.94 18.41 2.22
CA ALA A 50 -24.14 18.17 1.47
C ALA A 50 -24.38 19.33 0.50
N HIS A 51 -24.35 19.08 -0.80
CA HIS A 51 -24.60 20.09 -1.82
C HIS A 51 -25.96 19.82 -2.47
N PRO A 52 -26.91 20.77 -2.43
CA PRO A 52 -28.21 20.59 -3.05
C PRO A 52 -28.08 20.30 -4.54
N PHE A 53 -28.72 19.24 -5.00
CA PHE A 53 -28.62 18.77 -6.39
C PHE A 53 -30.00 18.46 -6.97
N ASN A 54 -30.30 19.10 -8.09
CA ASN A 54 -31.51 18.80 -8.84
C ASN A 54 -31.28 17.69 -9.85
N ALA A 55 -31.61 16.46 -9.49
CA ALA A 55 -31.40 15.30 -10.37
C ALA A 55 -32.15 15.37 -11.71
N GLY A 56 -33.29 16.09 -11.77
CA GLY A 56 -34.06 16.25 -13.00
C GLY A 56 -33.45 17.22 -13.99
N LYS A 57 -32.64 18.18 -13.51
CA LYS A 57 -31.91 19.16 -14.35
C LYS A 57 -30.45 18.84 -14.50
N GLY A 58 -29.87 18.01 -13.62
CA GLY A 58 -28.46 17.72 -13.54
C GLY A 58 -27.62 18.90 -13.05
N GLU A 59 -28.17 19.73 -12.16
CA GLU A 59 -27.54 20.99 -11.72
C GLU A 59 -27.42 21.03 -10.19
N LEU A 60 -26.31 21.56 -9.71
CA LEU A 60 -26.14 21.96 -8.32
C LEU A 60 -26.87 23.29 -8.07
N SER A 61 -27.31 23.53 -6.84
CA SER A 61 -27.94 24.78 -6.43
C SER A 61 -27.50 25.18 -5.02
N GLY A 62 -27.31 26.50 -4.81
CA GLY A 62 -26.82 27.00 -3.53
C GLY A 62 -25.35 26.67 -3.26
N GLU A 63 -24.93 26.80 -2.01
CA GLU A 63 -23.60 26.48 -1.53
C GLU A 63 -23.58 25.12 -0.83
N PRO A 64 -22.43 24.39 -0.84
CA PRO A 64 -22.29 23.16 -0.09
C PRO A 64 -22.39 23.42 1.42
N MET A 65 -23.18 22.62 2.12
CA MET A 65 -23.42 22.74 3.55
C MET A 65 -22.57 21.73 4.32
N PRO A 66 -21.75 22.14 5.30
CA PRO A 66 -20.91 21.24 6.07
C PRO A 66 -21.74 20.34 6.99
N LEU A 67 -21.44 19.04 7.00
CA LEU A 67 -22.07 18.04 7.87
C LEU A 67 -21.13 17.53 8.96
N ALA A 68 -19.86 17.36 8.66
CA ALA A 68 -18.87 16.87 9.59
C ALA A 68 -17.44 17.26 9.15
N ASP A 69 -16.58 17.51 10.12
CA ASP A 69 -15.18 17.87 9.91
C ASP A 69 -14.26 16.64 9.94
N ASN A 70 -13.06 16.79 9.35
CA ASN A 70 -11.97 15.83 9.42
C ASN A 70 -12.37 14.42 8.94
N ILE A 71 -13.04 14.35 7.79
CA ILE A 71 -13.39 13.06 7.18
C ILE A 71 -12.18 12.52 6.41
N GLY A 72 -11.72 11.34 6.80
CA GLY A 72 -10.60 10.69 6.13
C GLY A 72 -10.92 10.36 4.67
N THR A 73 -10.02 10.74 3.77
CA THR A 73 -10.04 10.36 2.35
C THR A 73 -8.83 9.50 2.03
N SER A 74 -9.00 8.51 1.17
CA SER A 74 -7.90 7.69 0.66
C SER A 74 -7.33 8.30 -0.62
N ALA A 75 -6.12 7.93 -0.99
CA ALA A 75 -5.48 8.32 -2.25
C ALA A 75 -6.26 7.94 -3.53
N VAL A 76 -7.29 7.12 -3.41
CA VAL A 76 -8.22 6.75 -4.50
C VAL A 76 -9.61 7.38 -4.31
N GLY A 77 -9.71 8.42 -3.46
CA GLY A 77 -10.92 9.19 -3.22
C GLY A 77 -12.04 8.46 -2.48
N LEU A 78 -11.75 7.36 -1.82
CA LEU A 78 -12.71 6.76 -0.90
C LEU A 78 -12.73 7.60 0.38
N ALA A 79 -13.91 8.02 0.81
CA ALA A 79 -14.10 8.74 2.05
C ALA A 79 -14.88 7.90 3.06
N ASP A 80 -14.60 8.13 4.34
CA ASP A 80 -15.19 7.38 5.46
C ASP A 80 -16.61 7.85 5.77
N PHE A 81 -17.51 7.83 4.76
CA PHE A 81 -18.93 8.07 4.95
C PHE A 81 -19.80 7.19 4.06
N SER A 82 -21.05 7.03 4.46
CA SER A 82 -22.09 6.37 3.67
C SER A 82 -23.47 6.88 4.09
N ALA A 83 -24.33 7.17 3.13
CA ALA A 83 -25.71 7.56 3.36
C ALA A 83 -26.67 6.50 2.83
N ALA A 84 -27.68 6.16 3.62
CA ALA A 84 -28.75 5.27 3.23
C ALA A 84 -29.98 6.06 2.76
N THR A 85 -30.85 5.42 1.99
CA THR A 85 -32.06 6.02 1.43
C THR A 85 -33.15 6.35 2.47
N ASP A 86 -32.99 5.84 3.69
CA ASP A 86 -33.90 6.10 4.82
C ASP A 86 -33.54 7.37 5.63
N GLY A 87 -32.55 8.15 5.16
CA GLY A 87 -32.05 9.34 5.85
C GLY A 87 -31.03 9.05 6.94
N THR A 88 -30.46 7.85 6.97
CA THR A 88 -29.34 7.51 7.86
C THR A 88 -28.02 7.89 7.19
N LEU A 89 -27.17 8.67 7.89
CA LEU A 89 -25.80 8.99 7.49
C LEU A 89 -24.85 8.40 8.52
N ALA A 90 -23.89 7.61 8.07
CA ALA A 90 -22.80 7.11 8.89
C ALA A 90 -21.48 7.70 8.40
N PHE A 91 -20.66 8.20 9.31
CA PHE A 91 -19.33 8.71 8.98
C PHE A 91 -18.34 8.51 10.12
N ARG A 92 -17.08 8.60 9.78
CA ARG A 92 -15.97 8.67 10.74
C ARG A 92 -15.25 9.99 10.55
N GLY A 93 -15.41 10.88 11.53
CA GLY A 93 -14.69 12.14 11.63
C GLY A 93 -13.59 12.06 12.68
N GLY A 94 -12.74 13.06 12.70
CA GLY A 94 -11.61 13.18 13.60
C GLY A 94 -10.29 13.20 12.83
N GLU A 95 -9.27 13.80 13.42
CA GLU A 95 -7.92 13.77 12.83
C GLU A 95 -7.57 12.33 12.48
N SER A 96 -7.04 12.12 11.29
CA SER A 96 -6.44 10.83 10.95
C SER A 96 -5.31 10.67 11.94
N GLY A 97 -5.50 9.83 12.96
CA GLY A 97 -4.38 9.43 13.80
C GLY A 97 -3.31 8.98 12.84
N GLY A 98 -2.23 9.72 12.76
CA GLY A 98 -1.19 9.46 11.79
C GLY A 98 -0.74 8.02 11.86
N ARG A 99 -0.21 7.52 10.80
CA ARG A 99 0.36 6.18 10.73
C ARG A 99 1.69 6.22 11.49
N GLN A 100 1.88 5.28 12.40
CA GLN A 100 3.10 5.18 13.20
C GLN A 100 3.86 3.90 12.93
N LEU A 101 5.17 4.01 12.80
CA LEU A 101 6.05 2.85 12.79
C LEU A 101 6.42 2.47 14.21
N GLN A 102 5.99 1.30 14.65
CA GLN A 102 6.16 0.80 16.00
C GLN A 102 6.79 -0.60 16.00
N TRP A 103 7.71 -0.83 16.96
CA TRP A 103 8.29 -2.14 17.19
C TRP A 103 7.48 -2.95 18.18
N PHE A 104 7.15 -4.17 17.80
CA PHE A 104 6.49 -5.16 18.67
C PHE A 104 7.39 -6.39 18.82
N ASP A 105 7.31 -7.03 20.00
CA ASP A 105 7.95 -8.34 20.21
C ASP A 105 7.09 -9.49 19.63
N ARG A 106 7.56 -10.72 19.78
CA ARG A 106 6.86 -11.91 19.26
C ARG A 106 5.52 -12.18 19.97
N GLU A 107 5.32 -11.65 21.16
CA GLU A 107 4.08 -11.73 21.93
C GLU A 107 3.13 -10.55 21.67
N GLY A 108 3.48 -9.65 20.75
CA GLY A 108 2.66 -8.50 20.38
C GLY A 108 2.73 -7.34 21.37
N ARG A 109 3.72 -7.30 22.27
CA ARG A 109 3.91 -6.18 23.18
C ARG A 109 4.70 -5.06 22.47
N LEU A 110 4.19 -3.84 22.60
CA LEU A 110 4.89 -2.65 22.10
C LEU A 110 6.23 -2.48 22.81
N ILE A 111 7.31 -2.42 22.05
CA ILE A 111 8.67 -2.18 22.55
C ILE A 111 9.00 -0.69 22.49
N ASN A 112 8.77 -0.09 21.31
CA ASN A 112 9.19 1.28 21.06
C ASN A 112 8.47 1.82 19.80
N GLN A 113 8.44 3.14 19.67
CA GLN A 113 7.92 3.89 18.52
C GLN A 113 9.10 4.56 17.81
N LEU A 114 9.15 4.46 16.46
CA LEU A 114 10.32 4.93 15.70
C LEU A 114 10.21 6.35 15.18
N ALA A 115 9.01 6.79 14.83
CA ALA A 115 8.80 8.09 14.21
C ALA A 115 7.47 8.69 14.66
N GLU A 116 7.35 10.01 14.54
CA GLU A 116 6.05 10.67 14.61
C GLU A 116 5.12 10.16 13.54
N ALA A 117 3.84 10.38 13.76
CA ALA A 117 2.81 9.96 12.81
C ALA A 117 2.96 10.74 11.50
N ASP A 118 2.90 10.06 10.37
CA ASP A 118 3.01 10.63 9.04
C ASP A 118 2.17 9.82 8.03
N GLU A 119 1.99 10.33 6.83
CA GLU A 119 1.26 9.68 5.72
C GLU A 119 2.11 8.61 5.01
N PHE A 120 2.66 7.66 5.79
CA PHE A 120 3.45 6.55 5.26
C PHE A 120 2.64 5.65 4.32
N ARG A 121 3.15 5.40 3.11
CA ARG A 121 2.54 4.50 2.12
C ARG A 121 3.23 3.14 2.06
N SER A 122 4.54 3.13 2.10
CA SER A 122 5.36 1.92 2.13
C SER A 122 6.65 2.18 2.90
N TYR A 123 7.30 1.13 3.38
CA TYR A 123 8.55 1.26 4.13
C TYR A 123 9.37 -0.03 4.07
N ARG A 124 10.68 0.09 4.26
CA ARG A 124 11.63 -1.03 4.37
C ARG A 124 12.71 -0.74 5.38
N LEU A 125 13.01 -1.73 6.20
CA LEU A 125 14.16 -1.72 7.11
C LEU A 125 15.42 -2.06 6.31
N SER A 126 16.54 -1.34 6.55
CA SER A 126 17.84 -1.67 5.97
C SER A 126 18.32 -3.04 6.47
N PRO A 127 19.18 -3.74 5.72
CA PRO A 127 19.66 -5.08 6.09
C PRO A 127 20.36 -5.14 7.46
N ASP A 128 21.05 -4.06 7.84
CA ASP A 128 21.68 -3.91 9.16
C ASP A 128 20.73 -3.47 10.29
N GLY A 129 19.48 -3.12 9.94
CA GLY A 129 18.47 -2.67 10.89
C GLY A 129 18.68 -1.26 11.44
N SER A 130 19.62 -0.47 10.91
CA SER A 130 19.95 0.87 11.40
C SER A 130 19.13 1.99 10.78
N ARG A 131 18.53 1.74 9.61
CA ARG A 131 17.77 2.74 8.84
C ARG A 131 16.44 2.18 8.35
N VAL A 132 15.47 3.07 8.16
CA VAL A 132 14.20 2.77 7.47
C VAL A 132 14.06 3.73 6.30
N VAL A 133 13.77 3.22 5.11
CA VAL A 133 13.29 4.04 3.99
C VAL A 133 11.76 3.98 4.00
N THR A 134 11.12 5.15 3.85
CA THR A 134 9.65 5.28 3.81
C THR A 134 9.25 6.03 2.55
N ALA A 135 8.10 5.70 1.98
CA ALA A 135 7.41 6.54 1.01
C ALA A 135 6.34 7.33 1.76
N VAL A 136 6.39 8.65 1.65
CA VAL A 136 5.50 9.57 2.36
C VAL A 136 4.72 10.39 1.34
N PHE A 137 3.41 10.46 1.51
CA PHE A 137 2.56 11.33 0.71
C PHE A 137 2.58 12.74 1.30
N ASP A 138 2.94 13.72 0.48
CA ASP A 138 2.86 15.14 0.82
C ASP A 138 1.55 15.70 0.23
N PRO A 139 0.54 16.02 1.05
CA PRO A 139 -0.75 16.51 0.56
C PRO A 139 -0.64 17.91 -0.07
N ASP A 140 0.32 18.73 0.37
CA ASP A 140 0.51 20.08 -0.17
C ASP A 140 1.15 20.04 -1.56
N ALA A 141 2.05 19.10 -1.79
CA ALA A 141 2.70 18.88 -3.08
C ALA A 141 1.92 17.95 -4.01
N GLY A 142 0.95 17.20 -3.48
CA GLY A 142 0.22 16.14 -4.20
C GLY A 142 1.14 14.99 -4.67
N ASN A 143 2.30 14.80 -4.05
CA ASN A 143 3.35 13.90 -4.49
C ASN A 143 3.73 12.89 -3.41
N VAL A 144 4.38 11.80 -3.81
CA VAL A 144 4.95 10.79 -2.91
C VAL A 144 6.46 10.82 -3.06
N ASP A 145 7.16 11.03 -1.96
CA ASP A 145 8.60 11.04 -1.91
C ASP A 145 9.16 10.02 -0.94
N LEU A 146 10.39 9.61 -1.19
CA LEU A 146 11.12 8.74 -0.28
C LEU A 146 11.89 9.54 0.76
N TRP A 147 11.86 9.03 2.00
CA TRP A 147 12.62 9.54 3.14
C TRP A 147 13.45 8.44 3.75
N ILE A 148 14.63 8.77 4.25
CA ILE A 148 15.47 7.83 5.02
C ILE A 148 15.54 8.29 6.46
N HIS A 149 15.16 7.40 7.36
CA HIS A 149 15.20 7.58 8.82
C HIS A 149 16.42 6.84 9.38
N ASP A 150 17.29 7.54 10.10
CA ASP A 150 18.37 6.94 10.89
C ASP A 150 17.83 6.64 12.29
N LEU A 151 17.76 5.34 12.62
CA LEU A 151 17.10 4.88 13.85
C LEU A 151 17.95 5.09 15.11
N GLU A 152 19.26 5.22 14.97
CA GLU A 152 20.17 5.50 16.09
C GLU A 152 20.15 6.98 16.46
N ARG A 153 20.13 7.84 15.42
CA ARG A 153 20.13 9.30 15.59
C ARG A 153 18.75 9.90 15.76
N GLY A 154 17.70 9.17 15.40
CA GLY A 154 16.33 9.68 15.40
C GLY A 154 16.10 10.82 14.41
N THR A 155 16.84 10.82 13.28
CA THR A 155 16.74 11.85 12.24
C THR A 155 16.16 11.29 10.97
N ALA A 156 15.41 12.10 10.24
CA ALA A 156 14.87 11.79 8.91
C ALA A 156 15.39 12.79 7.88
N SER A 157 15.62 12.32 6.66
CA SER A 157 16.01 13.16 5.54
C SER A 157 15.26 12.77 4.28
N ARG A 158 14.75 13.74 3.53
CA ARG A 158 14.14 13.51 2.22
C ARG A 158 15.19 12.95 1.26
N PHE A 159 14.86 11.89 0.57
CA PHE A 159 15.77 11.15 -0.29
C PHE A 159 15.52 11.39 -1.78
N THR A 160 14.25 11.57 -2.18
CA THR A 160 13.89 11.90 -3.56
C THR A 160 13.26 13.29 -3.66
N PHE A 161 13.41 13.93 -4.82
CA PHE A 161 13.03 15.33 -5.03
C PHE A 161 12.47 15.57 -6.44
N GLU A 162 12.47 14.56 -7.30
CA GLU A 162 12.02 14.66 -8.68
C GLU A 162 10.48 14.73 -8.75
N PRO A 163 9.93 15.42 -9.76
CA PRO A 163 8.49 15.39 -9.98
C PRO A 163 8.06 13.99 -10.43
N GLY A 164 7.29 13.33 -9.65
CA GLY A 164 6.80 11.97 -9.89
C GLY A 164 6.65 11.22 -8.58
N ALA A 165 5.63 10.38 -8.48
CA ALA A 165 5.43 9.59 -7.28
C ALA A 165 6.50 8.50 -7.17
N ASP A 166 7.33 8.57 -6.13
CA ASP A 166 8.35 7.59 -5.80
C ASP A 166 7.85 6.67 -4.68
N ASP A 167 7.73 5.36 -4.93
CA ASP A 167 7.08 4.43 -3.99
C ASP A 167 7.71 3.02 -4.05
N GLY A 168 7.32 2.17 -3.10
CA GLY A 168 7.73 0.76 -3.03
C GLY A 168 9.24 0.55 -2.88
N PRO A 169 9.95 1.27 -2.01
CA PRO A 169 11.40 1.15 -1.89
C PRO A 169 11.82 -0.21 -1.35
N ILE A 170 12.95 -0.71 -1.84
CA ILE A 170 13.70 -1.82 -1.25
C ILE A 170 15.19 -1.45 -1.14
N TRP A 171 15.88 -2.05 -0.20
CA TRP A 171 17.33 -1.88 -0.04
C TRP A 171 18.13 -2.86 -0.88
N SER A 172 19.32 -2.46 -1.32
CA SER A 172 20.32 -3.41 -1.74
C SER A 172 20.78 -4.28 -0.57
N THR A 173 21.32 -5.44 -0.87
CA THR A 173 21.71 -6.44 0.15
C THR A 173 22.79 -5.95 1.12
N ASP A 174 23.62 -5.01 0.69
CA ASP A 174 24.65 -4.33 1.51
C ASP A 174 24.15 -3.02 2.17
N GLY A 175 22.89 -2.62 1.87
CA GLY A 175 22.31 -1.37 2.37
C GLY A 175 22.91 -0.09 1.77
N ALA A 176 23.70 -0.21 0.70
CA ALA A 176 24.35 0.94 0.05
C ALA A 176 23.40 1.70 -0.88
N ASP A 177 22.44 1.01 -1.49
CA ASP A 177 21.51 1.57 -2.46
C ASP A 177 20.05 1.32 -2.06
N VAL A 178 19.17 2.17 -2.58
CA VAL A 178 17.70 1.98 -2.55
C VAL A 178 17.23 1.83 -3.99
N ILE A 179 16.41 0.80 -4.24
CA ILE A 179 15.71 0.57 -5.50
C ILE A 179 14.23 0.88 -5.26
N PHE A 180 13.61 1.64 -6.14
CA PHE A 180 12.24 2.09 -5.98
C PHE A 180 11.54 2.29 -7.33
N GLN A 181 10.23 2.37 -7.30
CA GLN A 181 9.42 2.76 -8.44
C GLN A 181 9.34 4.28 -8.50
N SER A 182 9.45 4.85 -9.70
CA SER A 182 9.22 6.27 -9.96
C SER A 182 8.21 6.42 -11.10
N GLY A 183 7.16 7.19 -10.86
CA GLY A 183 6.17 7.54 -11.89
C GLY A 183 6.74 8.55 -12.88
N SER A 184 6.26 8.51 -14.13
CA SER A 184 6.56 9.49 -15.17
C SER A 184 5.39 9.61 -16.15
N ASP A 185 5.39 10.64 -16.98
CA ASP A 185 4.39 10.85 -18.04
C ASP A 185 4.38 9.70 -19.07
N GLU A 186 5.48 8.96 -19.20
CA GLU A 186 5.64 7.84 -20.13
C GLU A 186 5.36 6.46 -19.48
N GLY A 187 4.94 6.43 -18.20
CA GLY A 187 4.69 5.19 -17.46
C GLY A 187 5.43 5.13 -16.13
N SER A 188 6.07 4.00 -15.84
CA SER A 188 6.72 3.72 -14.57
C SER A 188 8.16 3.23 -14.78
N ARG A 189 9.07 3.59 -13.88
CA ARG A 189 10.48 3.21 -13.91
C ARG A 189 10.90 2.54 -12.62
N LEU A 190 11.84 1.60 -12.71
CA LEU A 190 12.62 1.14 -11.56
C LEU A 190 13.95 1.88 -11.54
N ILE A 191 14.22 2.54 -10.42
CA ILE A 191 15.39 3.40 -10.22
C ILE A 191 16.23 2.84 -9.08
N ARG A 192 17.56 2.84 -9.25
CA ARG A 192 18.53 2.59 -8.20
C ARG A 192 19.27 3.89 -7.87
N LYS A 193 19.36 4.23 -6.59
CA LYS A 193 20.03 5.43 -6.10
C LYS A 193 20.80 5.11 -4.83
N ASN A 194 22.01 5.67 -4.70
CA ASN A 194 22.82 5.48 -3.51
C ASN A 194 22.13 6.08 -2.27
N ALA A 195 22.05 5.32 -1.20
CA ALA A 195 21.34 5.68 0.02
C ALA A 195 21.94 6.90 0.75
N SER A 196 23.19 7.27 0.46
CA SER A 196 23.77 8.53 0.95
C SER A 196 23.28 9.76 0.19
N GLY A 197 22.50 9.58 -0.87
CA GLY A 197 22.10 10.66 -1.78
C GLY A 197 23.17 11.10 -2.78
N ALA A 198 24.37 10.52 -2.70
CA ALA A 198 25.48 10.86 -3.60
C ALA A 198 25.35 10.16 -4.96
N GLY A 199 25.84 10.82 -6.00
CA GLY A 199 25.84 10.27 -7.37
C GLY A 199 24.52 10.46 -8.11
N ALA A 200 24.52 10.04 -9.38
CA ALA A 200 23.32 10.05 -10.21
C ALA A 200 22.46 8.80 -9.94
N ALA A 201 21.16 8.95 -10.02
CA ALA A 201 20.26 7.81 -10.03
C ALA A 201 20.38 7.03 -11.34
N GLU A 202 20.30 5.71 -11.27
CA GLU A 202 20.36 4.80 -12.41
C GLU A 202 18.97 4.27 -12.71
N VAL A 203 18.51 4.40 -13.96
CA VAL A 203 17.29 3.76 -14.43
C VAL A 203 17.59 2.31 -14.78
N LEU A 204 17.04 1.37 -14.01
CA LEU A 204 17.21 -0.07 -14.25
C LEU A 204 16.30 -0.57 -15.37
N MET A 205 15.08 -0.04 -15.42
CA MET A 205 14.11 -0.31 -16.50
C MET A 205 13.03 0.75 -16.58
N THR A 206 12.37 0.81 -17.73
CA THR A 206 11.16 1.62 -17.98
C THR A 206 10.05 0.71 -18.48
N SER A 207 8.82 0.99 -18.12
CA SER A 207 7.62 0.25 -18.51
C SER A 207 6.46 1.21 -18.76
N GLU A 208 5.63 0.91 -19.78
CA GLU A 208 4.38 1.64 -20.02
C GLU A 208 3.34 1.37 -18.90
N GLY A 209 3.40 0.18 -18.28
CA GLY A 209 2.57 -0.20 -17.13
C GLY A 209 3.24 0.08 -15.79
N LEU A 210 2.50 -0.17 -14.71
CA LEU A 210 3.04 -0.07 -13.35
C LEU A 210 4.07 -1.17 -13.09
N VAL A 211 5.21 -0.79 -12.53
CA VAL A 211 6.24 -1.71 -12.06
C VAL A 211 6.61 -1.39 -10.62
N PHE A 212 6.79 -2.41 -9.79
CA PHE A 212 7.23 -2.24 -8.41
C PHE A 212 8.33 -3.22 -8.07
N PRO A 213 9.43 -2.80 -7.45
CA PRO A 213 10.44 -3.72 -6.98
C PRO A 213 9.85 -4.59 -5.87
N GLY A 214 10.16 -5.88 -5.88
CA GLY A 214 9.70 -6.85 -4.88
C GLY A 214 10.82 -7.27 -3.95
N ALA A 215 11.86 -7.90 -4.50
CA ALA A 215 13.00 -8.39 -3.72
C ALA A 215 14.29 -8.47 -4.57
N LEU A 216 15.43 -8.17 -3.97
CA LEU A 216 16.74 -8.41 -4.56
C LEU A 216 17.25 -9.78 -4.11
N SER A 217 17.84 -10.55 -5.03
CA SER A 217 18.49 -11.80 -4.67
C SER A 217 19.67 -11.55 -3.71
N PRO A 218 20.01 -12.48 -2.80
CA PRO A 218 21.09 -12.29 -1.82
C PRO A 218 22.45 -11.99 -2.43
N ASP A 219 22.70 -12.45 -3.66
CA ASP A 219 23.92 -12.17 -4.43
C ASP A 219 23.85 -10.85 -5.22
N GLY A 220 22.73 -10.12 -5.14
CA GLY A 220 22.51 -8.84 -5.83
C GLY A 220 22.32 -8.92 -7.35
N ARG A 221 22.25 -10.12 -7.94
CA ARG A 221 22.24 -10.30 -9.39
C ARG A 221 20.86 -10.26 -10.03
N HIS A 222 19.81 -10.52 -9.27
CA HIS A 222 18.44 -10.59 -9.77
C HIS A 222 17.51 -9.70 -8.93
N LEU A 223 16.76 -8.86 -9.61
CA LEU A 223 15.65 -8.11 -9.00
C LEU A 223 14.34 -8.79 -9.39
N LEU A 224 13.60 -9.33 -8.41
CA LEU A 224 12.21 -9.67 -8.62
C LEU A 224 11.38 -8.40 -8.56
N TYR A 225 10.53 -8.22 -9.54
CA TYR A 225 9.63 -7.10 -9.60
C TYR A 225 8.23 -7.54 -10.00
N MET A 226 7.26 -6.72 -9.67
CA MET A 226 5.86 -6.91 -10.06
C MET A 226 5.51 -5.94 -11.17
N THR A 227 4.75 -6.42 -12.14
CA THR A 227 4.18 -5.58 -13.20
C THR A 227 2.75 -5.99 -13.44
N ASN A 228 1.91 -5.05 -13.90
CA ASN A 228 0.55 -5.36 -14.28
C ASN A 228 0.38 -5.36 -15.79
N SER A 229 -0.48 -6.25 -16.27
CA SER A 229 -0.92 -6.28 -17.66
C SER A 229 -2.45 -6.38 -17.74
N ALA A 230 -3.01 -6.00 -18.87
CA ALA A 230 -4.44 -6.14 -19.11
C ALA A 230 -4.88 -7.61 -19.29
N GLU A 231 -3.94 -8.49 -19.63
CA GLU A 231 -4.21 -9.90 -19.95
C GLU A 231 -4.14 -10.81 -18.72
N THR A 232 -3.14 -10.59 -17.86
CA THR A 232 -2.78 -11.49 -16.76
C THR A 232 -2.93 -10.86 -15.36
N SER A 233 -3.23 -9.56 -15.29
CA SER A 233 -3.27 -8.80 -14.01
C SER A 233 -1.86 -8.53 -13.46
N TRP A 234 -1.55 -8.92 -12.23
CA TRP A 234 -0.25 -8.71 -11.61
C TRP A 234 0.61 -9.97 -11.72
N ASP A 235 1.80 -9.81 -12.27
CA ASP A 235 2.78 -10.87 -12.55
C ASP A 235 4.11 -10.63 -11.83
N ILE A 236 4.88 -11.70 -11.61
CA ILE A 236 6.23 -11.63 -11.05
C ILE A 236 7.26 -11.92 -12.13
N TRP A 237 8.16 -10.98 -12.32
CA TRP A 237 9.25 -11.03 -13.29
C TRP A 237 10.62 -10.98 -12.59
N SER A 238 11.64 -11.42 -13.28
CA SER A 238 13.04 -11.30 -12.85
C SER A 238 13.81 -10.44 -13.84
N LEU A 239 14.50 -9.41 -13.31
CA LEU A 239 15.44 -8.57 -14.06
C LEU A 239 16.86 -8.93 -13.62
N PRO A 240 17.71 -9.48 -14.52
CA PRO A 240 19.14 -9.65 -14.26
C PRO A 240 19.82 -8.27 -14.17
N LEU A 241 20.53 -8.02 -13.08
CA LEU A 241 21.26 -6.75 -12.83
C LEU A 241 22.72 -6.80 -13.19
N ASP A 242 23.25 -7.98 -13.52
CA ASP A 242 24.64 -8.23 -13.91
C ASP A 242 24.88 -8.13 -15.43
N GLY A 243 23.86 -7.73 -16.20
CA GLY A 243 23.91 -7.65 -17.67
C GLY A 243 23.89 -9.01 -18.37
N SER A 244 23.58 -10.10 -17.68
CA SER A 244 23.55 -11.46 -18.23
C SER A 244 22.38 -11.73 -19.18
N GLY A 245 21.36 -10.85 -19.22
CA GLY A 245 20.19 -11.04 -20.06
C GLY A 245 19.12 -9.97 -19.87
N GLU A 246 18.02 -10.17 -20.58
CA GLU A 246 16.82 -9.35 -20.48
C GLU A 246 15.89 -9.83 -19.34
N ALA A 247 14.97 -8.98 -18.93
CA ALA A 247 13.92 -9.37 -17.98
C ALA A 247 13.06 -10.52 -18.52
N TYR A 248 12.69 -11.46 -17.66
CA TYR A 248 11.89 -12.62 -18.03
C TYR A 248 10.82 -12.91 -16.96
N PRO A 249 9.65 -13.46 -17.38
CA PRO A 249 8.59 -13.82 -16.44
C PRO A 249 8.98 -15.04 -15.60
N LEU A 250 8.75 -14.98 -14.31
CA LEU A 250 8.79 -16.13 -13.40
C LEU A 250 7.39 -16.70 -13.20
N LEU A 251 6.42 -15.83 -13.03
CA LEU A 251 5.00 -16.12 -12.90
C LEU A 251 4.26 -15.12 -13.79
N ASN A 252 3.48 -15.65 -14.72
CA ASN A 252 2.69 -14.88 -15.68
C ASN A 252 1.47 -15.74 -16.02
N SER A 253 0.46 -15.68 -15.19
CA SER A 253 -0.76 -16.48 -15.31
C SER A 253 -2.01 -15.58 -15.27
N GLU A 254 -3.19 -16.16 -15.36
CA GLU A 254 -4.45 -15.45 -15.19
C GLU A 254 -4.71 -15.01 -13.73
N PHE A 255 -3.86 -15.43 -12.79
CA PHE A 255 -3.99 -15.12 -11.36
C PHE A 255 -3.17 -13.89 -10.98
N VAL A 256 -3.52 -13.28 -9.85
CA VAL A 256 -2.73 -12.19 -9.25
C VAL A 256 -1.55 -12.80 -8.52
N GLU A 257 -0.32 -12.50 -8.96
CA GLU A 257 0.92 -12.94 -8.34
C GLU A 257 1.74 -11.72 -7.89
N VAL A 258 1.94 -11.59 -6.58
CA VAL A 258 2.52 -10.39 -6.01
C VAL A 258 3.41 -10.68 -4.80
N ARG A 259 4.17 -9.67 -4.37
CA ARG A 259 4.96 -9.64 -3.13
C ARG A 259 6.01 -10.74 -3.04
N PRO A 260 6.85 -10.92 -4.07
CA PRO A 260 7.91 -11.89 -4.02
C PRO A 260 8.95 -11.52 -2.95
N THR A 261 9.49 -12.54 -2.29
CA THR A 261 10.60 -12.40 -1.35
C THR A 261 11.53 -13.60 -1.47
N PHE A 262 12.85 -13.37 -1.55
CA PHE A 262 13.83 -14.44 -1.63
C PHE A 262 14.10 -15.11 -0.28
N SER A 263 14.38 -16.41 -0.33
CA SER A 263 15.07 -17.07 0.78
C SER A 263 16.49 -16.49 0.96
N PRO A 264 17.06 -16.50 2.17
CA PRO A 264 18.41 -15.96 2.42
C PRO A 264 19.52 -16.61 1.61
N ASP A 265 19.32 -17.84 1.12
CA ASP A 265 20.26 -18.55 0.25
C ASP A 265 19.99 -18.35 -1.25
N GLY A 266 18.95 -17.58 -1.60
CA GLY A 266 18.58 -17.25 -2.98
C GLY A 266 18.01 -18.39 -3.82
N ARG A 267 17.82 -19.58 -3.25
CA ARG A 267 17.35 -20.75 -4.01
C ARG A 267 15.86 -20.89 -4.09
N TRP A 268 15.13 -20.11 -3.27
CA TRP A 268 13.68 -20.14 -3.18
C TRP A 268 13.14 -18.72 -3.16
N PHE A 269 11.89 -18.55 -3.57
CA PHE A 269 11.15 -17.34 -3.31
C PHE A 269 9.74 -17.67 -2.84
N ALA A 270 9.24 -16.88 -1.91
CA ALA A 270 7.86 -16.91 -1.45
C ALA A 270 7.10 -15.75 -2.08
N TYR A 271 5.80 -15.91 -2.33
CA TYR A 271 4.96 -14.92 -2.98
C TYR A 271 3.49 -15.15 -2.63
N ASN A 272 2.64 -14.20 -2.99
CA ASN A 272 1.19 -14.36 -2.96
C ASN A 272 0.65 -14.75 -4.32
N SER A 273 -0.32 -15.65 -4.36
CA SER A 273 -1.12 -15.93 -5.54
C SER A 273 -2.61 -16.07 -5.21
N SER A 274 -3.45 -15.70 -6.17
CA SER A 274 -4.91 -15.90 -6.11
C SER A 274 -5.38 -17.19 -6.76
N GLU A 275 -4.50 -18.10 -7.15
CA GLU A 275 -4.80 -19.33 -7.91
C GLU A 275 -5.79 -20.29 -7.21
N SER A 276 -5.84 -20.26 -5.88
CA SER A 276 -6.80 -21.02 -5.08
C SER A 276 -8.18 -20.38 -4.94
N GLY A 277 -8.44 -19.26 -5.65
CA GLY A 277 -9.65 -18.44 -5.56
C GLY A 277 -9.60 -17.35 -4.49
N ARG A 278 -8.51 -17.26 -3.71
CA ARG A 278 -8.21 -16.19 -2.75
C ARG A 278 -6.69 -16.04 -2.64
N SER A 279 -6.23 -14.93 -2.02
CA SER A 279 -4.80 -14.73 -1.78
C SER A 279 -4.28 -15.76 -0.78
N GLU A 280 -3.29 -16.54 -1.20
CA GLU A 280 -2.55 -17.51 -0.38
C GLU A 280 -1.05 -17.32 -0.58
N VAL A 281 -0.26 -17.81 0.37
CA VAL A 281 1.21 -17.78 0.31
C VAL A 281 1.73 -19.07 -0.30
N TYR A 282 2.63 -18.90 -1.26
CA TYR A 282 3.30 -20.01 -1.96
C TYR A 282 4.81 -19.85 -1.93
N VAL A 283 5.51 -20.96 -2.13
CA VAL A 283 6.97 -21.01 -2.29
C VAL A 283 7.33 -21.78 -3.55
N ARG A 284 8.32 -21.28 -4.29
CA ARG A 284 8.89 -21.94 -5.48
C ARG A 284 10.41 -21.86 -5.50
N PRO A 285 11.11 -22.79 -6.19
CA PRO A 285 12.54 -22.66 -6.40
C PRO A 285 12.84 -21.51 -7.38
N PHE A 286 14.02 -20.89 -7.19
CA PHE A 286 14.56 -19.87 -8.09
C PHE A 286 15.87 -20.38 -8.72
N PRO A 287 16.10 -20.12 -10.04
CA PRO A 287 15.21 -19.45 -11.00
C PRO A 287 14.12 -20.35 -11.58
N GLY A 288 13.95 -21.56 -11.08
CA GLY A 288 13.01 -22.56 -11.62
C GLY A 288 13.64 -23.43 -12.72
N PRO A 289 12.86 -24.35 -13.35
CA PRO A 289 11.53 -24.79 -12.98
C PRO A 289 11.55 -25.70 -11.74
N GLY A 290 10.37 -25.85 -11.10
CA GLY A 290 10.22 -26.75 -9.94
C GLY A 290 8.81 -26.82 -9.40
N GLY A 291 8.64 -27.54 -8.31
CA GLY A 291 7.36 -27.66 -7.61
C GLY A 291 6.94 -26.34 -6.96
N GLN A 292 5.70 -26.32 -6.52
CA GLN A 292 5.08 -25.23 -5.79
C GLN A 292 4.56 -25.77 -4.47
N TRP A 293 4.77 -25.03 -3.40
CA TRP A 293 4.31 -25.37 -2.05
C TRP A 293 3.42 -24.26 -1.52
N GLN A 294 2.18 -24.60 -1.22
CA GLN A 294 1.24 -23.70 -0.56
C GLN A 294 1.48 -23.74 0.95
N LEU A 295 1.67 -22.58 1.57
CA LEU A 295 1.92 -22.44 3.01
C LEU A 295 0.69 -22.05 3.81
N SER A 296 -0.22 -21.29 3.23
CA SER A 296 -1.46 -20.86 3.85
C SER A 296 -2.65 -21.53 3.16
N THR A 297 -3.74 -21.81 3.88
CA THR A 297 -4.91 -22.51 3.36
C THR A 297 -6.23 -21.82 3.70
N ASP A 298 -6.19 -20.77 4.48
CA ASP A 298 -7.35 -19.95 4.88
C ASP A 298 -7.06 -18.45 4.76
N GLY A 299 -6.42 -18.08 3.66
CA GLY A 299 -5.94 -16.75 3.37
C GLY A 299 -4.54 -16.51 3.94
N GLY A 300 -3.70 -15.87 3.13
CA GLY A 300 -2.34 -15.49 3.50
C GLY A 300 -1.81 -14.40 2.61
N SER A 301 -1.03 -13.48 3.18
CA SER A 301 -0.45 -12.37 2.46
C SER A 301 0.88 -11.90 3.07
N GLU A 302 1.67 -11.20 2.26
CA GLU A 302 2.93 -10.56 2.67
C GLU A 302 3.97 -11.53 3.26
N PRO A 303 4.35 -12.59 2.52
CA PRO A 303 5.36 -13.52 3.02
C PRO A 303 6.70 -12.81 3.25
N LYS A 304 7.38 -13.16 4.34
CA LYS A 304 8.74 -12.72 4.67
C LYS A 304 9.53 -13.91 5.22
N TRP A 305 10.74 -14.09 4.70
CA TRP A 305 11.67 -15.06 5.28
C TRP A 305 12.33 -14.51 6.54
N SER A 306 12.56 -15.37 7.53
CA SER A 306 13.54 -15.07 8.57
C SER A 306 14.94 -15.02 8.00
N ALA A 307 15.83 -14.23 8.57
CA ALA A 307 17.20 -14.08 8.06
C ALA A 307 18.01 -15.39 8.10
N ASP A 308 17.67 -16.33 8.99
CA ASP A 308 18.28 -17.67 9.06
C ASP A 308 17.65 -18.69 8.09
N GLY A 309 16.57 -18.29 7.37
CA GLY A 309 15.86 -19.13 6.39
C GLY A 309 15.05 -20.27 6.98
N ARG A 310 14.84 -20.28 8.30
CA ARG A 310 14.13 -21.36 9.00
C ARG A 310 12.65 -21.11 9.24
N GLN A 311 12.20 -19.89 9.02
CA GLN A 311 10.80 -19.50 9.19
C GLN A 311 10.36 -18.63 8.02
N ILE A 312 9.08 -18.70 7.70
CA ILE A 312 8.38 -17.73 6.86
C ILE A 312 7.27 -17.13 7.73
N TYR A 313 7.22 -15.80 7.75
CA TYR A 313 6.14 -15.05 8.36
C TYR A 313 5.14 -14.67 7.28
N TYR A 314 3.87 -14.53 7.65
CA TYR A 314 2.84 -13.97 6.77
C TYR A 314 1.67 -13.44 7.61
N ILE A 315 0.74 -12.73 6.98
CA ILE A 315 -0.49 -12.25 7.60
C ILE A 315 -1.64 -13.11 7.11
N ASP A 316 -2.40 -13.72 8.02
CA ASP A 316 -3.58 -14.53 7.70
C ASP A 316 -4.83 -13.67 7.42
N SER A 317 -5.95 -14.32 7.06
CA SER A 317 -7.23 -13.66 6.80
C SER A 317 -7.83 -12.95 8.02
N GLY A 318 -7.44 -13.33 9.22
CA GLY A 318 -7.81 -12.70 10.49
C GLY A 318 -6.94 -11.50 10.87
N ASN A 319 -6.01 -11.09 9.98
CA ASN A 319 -4.97 -10.08 10.25
C ASN A 319 -4.00 -10.49 11.38
N ASN A 320 -3.83 -11.77 11.64
CA ASN A 320 -2.83 -12.24 12.56
C ASN A 320 -1.47 -12.35 11.86
N LEU A 321 -0.41 -12.04 12.58
CA LEU A 321 0.95 -12.37 12.17
C LEU A 321 1.21 -13.83 12.51
N VAL A 322 1.53 -14.62 11.49
CA VAL A 322 1.73 -16.07 11.56
C VAL A 322 3.17 -16.40 11.21
N THR A 323 3.72 -17.43 11.83
CA THR A 323 5.01 -18.01 11.49
C THR A 323 4.85 -19.46 11.06
N VAL A 324 5.64 -19.89 10.07
CA VAL A 324 5.71 -21.28 9.61
C VAL A 324 7.17 -21.73 9.66
N PRO A 325 7.52 -22.77 10.42
CA PRO A 325 8.85 -23.33 10.35
C PRO A 325 9.06 -24.01 8.99
N VAL A 326 10.19 -23.75 8.34
CA VAL A 326 10.50 -24.30 7.03
C VAL A 326 11.92 -24.90 6.99
N THR A 327 12.08 -25.86 6.10
CA THR A 327 13.40 -26.36 5.69
C THR A 327 13.54 -26.13 4.19
N ALA A 328 14.44 -25.24 3.83
CA ALA A 328 14.69 -24.83 2.45
C ALA A 328 16.08 -25.29 2.01
N GLY A 329 16.22 -26.61 1.80
CA GLY A 329 17.47 -27.24 1.34
C GLY A 329 17.46 -27.54 -0.16
N ALA A 330 17.89 -28.75 -0.54
CA ALA A 330 17.72 -29.26 -1.89
C ALA A 330 16.23 -29.51 -2.23
N THR A 331 15.43 -29.73 -1.21
CA THR A 331 13.96 -29.82 -1.26
C THR A 331 13.38 -28.85 -0.25
N PHE A 332 12.15 -28.44 -0.49
CA PHE A 332 11.40 -27.57 0.42
C PHE A 332 10.41 -28.40 1.26
N SER A 333 10.29 -28.08 2.52
CA SER A 333 9.21 -28.59 3.39
C SER A 333 8.80 -27.52 4.41
N ALA A 334 7.54 -27.52 4.79
CA ALA A 334 6.96 -26.63 5.78
C ALA A 334 6.32 -27.40 6.92
N GLY A 335 6.43 -26.87 8.14
CA GLY A 335 5.70 -27.34 9.31
C GLY A 335 4.30 -26.73 9.40
N LEU A 336 3.70 -26.82 10.57
CA LEU A 336 2.38 -26.23 10.82
C LEU A 336 2.52 -24.73 11.11
N PRO A 337 1.59 -23.91 10.59
CA PRO A 337 1.52 -22.48 10.94
C PRO A 337 1.22 -22.29 12.43
N GLU A 338 1.83 -21.26 13.02
CA GLU A 338 1.61 -20.82 14.39
C GLU A 338 1.31 -19.32 14.39
N THR A 339 0.20 -18.92 15.00
CA THR A 339 -0.14 -17.52 15.19
C THR A 339 0.73 -16.92 16.29
N LEU A 340 1.44 -15.83 15.98
CA LEU A 340 2.22 -15.09 16.96
C LEU A 340 1.33 -14.13 17.75
N PHE A 341 0.71 -13.17 17.06
CA PHE A 341 -0.22 -12.21 17.66
C PHE A 341 -1.04 -11.50 16.57
N THR A 342 -2.04 -10.71 16.99
CA THR A 342 -2.81 -9.84 16.10
C THR A 342 -2.27 -8.41 16.20
N PRO A 343 -1.54 -7.92 15.18
CA PRO A 343 -1.00 -6.56 15.19
C PRO A 343 -2.11 -5.50 15.06
N PRO A 344 -1.94 -4.31 15.66
CA PRO A 344 -2.84 -3.18 15.46
C PRO A 344 -2.57 -2.49 14.13
N PHE A 345 -2.74 -3.20 13.01
CA PHE A 345 -2.49 -2.66 11.69
C PHE A 345 -3.36 -1.43 11.41
N TYR A 346 -2.75 -0.45 10.76
CA TYR A 346 -3.51 0.64 10.19
C TYR A 346 -4.49 0.09 9.12
N PRO A 347 -5.78 0.47 9.15
CA PRO A 347 -6.85 -0.22 8.40
C PRO A 347 -6.93 0.13 6.91
N VAL A 348 -5.83 0.47 6.26
CA VAL A 348 -5.77 0.66 4.80
C VAL A 348 -4.94 -0.41 4.12
N THR A 349 -5.20 -0.63 2.84
CA THR A 349 -4.44 -1.54 1.98
C THR A 349 -3.04 -0.99 1.75
N GLN A 350 -2.14 -1.30 2.66
CA GLN A 350 -0.73 -0.94 2.54
C GLN A 350 0.01 -1.98 1.72
N ARG A 351 1.09 -1.58 1.06
CA ARG A 351 1.98 -2.51 0.37
C ARG A 351 2.82 -3.34 1.33
N GLU A 352 3.15 -2.76 2.47
CA GLU A 352 3.88 -3.42 3.56
C GLU A 352 3.21 -3.07 4.87
N ARG A 353 2.76 -4.09 5.60
CA ARG A 353 2.15 -3.91 6.93
C ARG A 353 3.12 -4.24 8.05
N TYR A 354 4.16 -5.03 7.78
CA TYR A 354 5.19 -5.38 8.75
C TYR A 354 6.54 -5.69 8.10
N VAL A 355 7.60 -5.55 8.88
CA VAL A 355 8.95 -6.01 8.57
C VAL A 355 9.51 -6.73 9.80
N ALA A 356 10.08 -7.92 9.62
CA ALA A 356 10.75 -8.65 10.69
C ALA A 356 12.18 -8.12 10.88
N SER A 357 12.65 -8.01 12.12
CA SER A 357 14.07 -7.81 12.42
C SER A 357 14.91 -9.02 12.00
N ALA A 358 16.19 -8.82 11.76
CA ALA A 358 17.09 -9.89 11.31
C ALA A 358 17.16 -11.09 12.30
N ASP A 359 17.02 -10.85 13.61
CA ASP A 359 16.96 -11.89 14.63
C ASP A 359 15.59 -12.55 14.76
N GLY A 360 14.57 -12.05 14.04
CA GLY A 360 13.19 -12.54 14.09
C GLY A 360 12.49 -12.35 15.43
N GLN A 361 13.03 -11.50 16.32
CA GLN A 361 12.48 -11.28 17.66
C GLN A 361 11.55 -10.06 17.73
N ARG A 362 11.61 -9.18 16.74
CA ARG A 362 10.83 -7.94 16.69
C ARG A 362 10.23 -7.74 15.31
N PHE A 363 9.10 -7.06 15.29
CA PHE A 363 8.39 -6.71 14.06
C PHE A 363 8.13 -5.20 14.05
N LEU A 364 8.59 -4.54 12.99
CA LEU A 364 8.25 -3.15 12.72
C LEU A 364 6.91 -3.14 12.00
N ILE A 365 5.93 -2.48 12.58
CA ILE A 365 4.54 -2.51 12.12
C ILE A 365 4.06 -1.09 11.90
N LEU A 366 3.40 -0.88 10.77
CA LEU A 366 2.64 0.34 10.51
C LEU A 366 1.30 0.22 11.21
N SER A 367 1.16 0.94 12.32
CA SER A 367 -0.01 0.93 13.19
C SER A 367 -0.69 2.29 13.26
N THR A 368 -1.87 2.34 13.82
CA THR A 368 -2.49 3.59 14.25
C THR A 368 -1.71 4.18 15.43
N ALA A 369 -1.58 5.50 15.48
CA ALA A 369 -0.92 6.18 16.60
C ALA A 369 -1.53 5.76 17.94
N SER A 370 -0.67 5.34 18.88
CA SER A 370 -1.10 4.92 20.22
C SER A 370 -1.69 6.12 20.97
N GLY A 371 -2.96 6.05 21.32
CA GLY A 371 -3.69 7.10 22.06
C GLY A 371 -5.02 7.45 21.45
N GLU A 372 -5.28 7.09 20.22
CA GLU A 372 -6.60 7.24 19.64
C GLU A 372 -7.37 5.92 19.73
N SER A 373 -8.38 5.95 20.59
CA SER A 373 -9.48 4.98 20.61
C SER A 373 -9.99 4.75 19.19
N VAL A 374 -10.47 3.54 18.92
CA VAL A 374 -11.32 3.22 17.77
C VAL A 374 -12.19 4.44 17.47
N ARG A 375 -11.99 5.09 16.33
CA ARG A 375 -12.80 6.25 15.95
C ARG A 375 -14.25 5.79 15.97
N PRO A 376 -15.10 6.40 16.77
CA PRO A 376 -16.51 6.02 16.77
C PRO A 376 -17.09 6.31 15.38
N THR A 377 -17.82 5.36 14.84
CA THR A 377 -18.67 5.67 13.71
C THR A 377 -19.84 6.49 14.24
N THR A 378 -19.95 7.73 13.79
CA THR A 378 -21.11 8.57 14.07
C THR A 378 -22.22 8.18 13.12
N VAL A 379 -23.40 7.92 13.68
CA VAL A 379 -24.60 7.63 12.91
C VAL A 379 -25.60 8.74 13.18
N VAL A 380 -25.99 9.45 12.14
CA VAL A 380 -27.00 10.52 12.20
C VAL A 380 -28.25 10.05 11.50
N LEU A 381 -29.38 10.10 12.20
CA LEU A 381 -30.69 9.78 11.64
C LEU A 381 -31.32 11.06 11.13
N ASN A 382 -32.03 10.99 9.99
CA ASN A 382 -32.69 12.14 9.37
C ASN A 382 -31.72 13.33 9.18
N TRP A 383 -30.51 13.06 8.73
CA TRP A 383 -29.41 14.03 8.64
C TRP A 383 -29.80 15.30 7.83
N HIS A 384 -30.71 15.19 6.88
CA HIS A 384 -31.13 16.27 5.98
C HIS A 384 -32.16 17.24 6.62
N VAL A 385 -32.80 16.85 7.72
CA VAL A 385 -33.91 17.66 8.33
C VAL A 385 -33.44 19.05 8.83
N GLY A 386 -32.18 19.25 9.08
CA GLY A 386 -31.62 20.55 9.48
C GLY A 386 -31.10 21.43 8.33
N LEU A 387 -31.24 20.97 7.08
CA LEU A 387 -30.66 21.64 5.91
C LEU A 387 -31.73 22.33 5.01
N GLU A 388 -32.98 22.27 5.41
CA GLU A 388 -34.11 22.76 4.61
C GLU A 388 -34.52 24.23 4.88
N ASP A 389 -33.70 25.02 5.62
CA ASP A 389 -33.99 26.45 5.94
C ASP A 389 -33.30 27.43 5.02
#